data_cdc23ea138e6b7c61bc06b8b4cf33cce
#
_entry.id   cdc23ea138e6b7c61bc06b8b4cf33cce
#
_cell.length_a   1.000
_cell.length_b   1.000
_cell.length_c   1.000
_cell.angle_alpha   90.00
_cell.angle_beta   90.00
_cell.angle_gamma   90.00
#
_symmetry.space_group_name_H-M   'P 1'
#
loop_
_entity.id
_entity.type
_entity.pdbx_description
1 polymer ?
#
loop_
_entity_poly.entity_id
_entity_poly.type
_entity_poly.pdbx_seq_one_letter_code
_entity_poly.pdbx_strand_id
1 'polypeptide(L)'
;DEHMRPDTTAEGLGKLKPAFEAMAAMAGFDEVALQKYHWVEQINHVHTGGNSSGIVDGAALVLIGNEKAGKANGLTPRARVVATATSGADPTIMLVGPTPATLKVLDRAGLTVDDIDIFELNEAFASVVLKFQKDLHIPDEKLNVNGGAIAMGHPLGATGAMITGTMVDELERRGAKRALITLCIGGGMGVATIIERV
;
A
#
# COMPACT_ATOMS: atom_id res chain seq x y z
N ASP A 1 -18.87 -1.29 7.65
CA ASP A 1 -17.80 -0.28 7.77
C ASP A 1 -18.37 1.12 7.86
N GLU A 2 -18.12 1.78 8.98
CA GLU A 2 -18.66 3.13 9.26
C GLU A 2 -17.78 4.25 8.69
N HIS A 3 -16.57 3.91 8.23
CA HIS A 3 -15.61 4.91 7.71
C HIS A 3 -15.95 5.39 6.30
N MET A 4 -16.55 4.55 5.48
CA MET A 4 -16.89 4.88 4.10
C MET A 4 -17.89 6.04 4.00
N ARG A 5 -17.66 6.94 3.05
CA ARG A 5 -18.49 8.13 2.78
C ARG A 5 -19.02 8.09 1.35
N PRO A 6 -20.15 7.40 1.11
CA PRO A 6 -20.68 7.18 -0.25
C PRO A 6 -21.08 8.49 -0.96
N ASP A 7 -21.38 9.55 -0.18
CA ASP A 7 -21.78 10.86 -0.72
C ASP A 7 -20.58 11.78 -1.06
N THR A 8 -19.36 11.24 -1.08
CA THR A 8 -18.16 12.00 -1.41
C THR A 8 -18.21 12.53 -2.83
N THR A 9 -17.90 13.83 -2.98
CA THR A 9 -17.81 14.50 -4.29
C THR A 9 -16.46 15.18 -4.45
N ALA A 10 -16.01 15.35 -5.70
CA ALA A 10 -14.77 16.08 -6.00
C ALA A 10 -14.81 17.52 -5.47
N GLU A 11 -15.97 18.18 -5.56
CA GLU A 11 -16.16 19.53 -5.01
C GLU A 11 -16.02 19.56 -3.48
N GLY A 12 -16.57 18.56 -2.79
CA GLY A 12 -16.45 18.42 -1.33
C GLY A 12 -15.02 18.18 -0.90
N LEU A 13 -14.29 17.31 -1.61
CA LEU A 13 -12.86 17.04 -1.36
C LEU A 13 -12.01 18.30 -1.56
N GLY A 14 -12.29 19.11 -2.59
CA GLY A 14 -11.54 20.33 -2.87
C GLY A 14 -11.70 21.43 -1.81
N LYS A 15 -12.69 21.33 -0.91
CA LYS A 15 -12.91 22.26 0.20
C LYS A 15 -12.19 21.87 1.49
N LEU A 16 -11.57 20.69 1.53
CA LEU A 16 -10.88 20.19 2.72
C LEU A 16 -9.55 20.93 2.92
N LYS A 17 -9.27 21.27 4.17
CA LYS A 17 -8.02 21.93 4.55
C LYS A 17 -6.86 20.92 4.56
N PRO A 18 -5.64 21.36 4.20
CA PRO A 18 -4.43 20.57 4.38
C PRO A 18 -4.25 20.11 5.83
N ALA A 19 -3.91 18.83 6.01
CA ALA A 19 -3.81 18.23 7.35
C ALA A 19 -2.46 18.51 8.02
N PHE A 20 -1.39 18.76 7.25
CA PHE A 20 -0.02 18.83 7.77
C PHE A 20 0.60 20.23 7.74
N GLU A 21 -0.03 21.23 7.15
CA GLU A 21 0.50 22.59 7.01
C GLU A 21 0.91 23.22 8.36
N ALA A 22 -0.01 23.21 9.32
CA ALA A 22 0.26 23.79 10.63
C ALA A 22 1.38 23.05 11.41
N MET A 23 1.42 21.72 11.29
CA MET A 23 2.44 20.90 11.95
C MET A 23 3.81 21.11 11.30
N ALA A 24 3.88 21.21 9.98
CA ALA A 24 5.10 21.45 9.24
C ALA A 24 5.71 22.82 9.61
N ALA A 25 4.88 23.87 9.67
CA ALA A 25 5.30 25.20 10.08
C ALA A 25 5.80 25.25 11.54
N MET A 26 5.11 24.58 12.48
CA MET A 26 5.51 24.56 13.90
C MET A 26 6.82 23.80 14.15
N ALA A 27 7.07 22.73 13.44
CA ALA A 27 8.19 21.83 13.70
C ALA A 27 9.37 22.03 12.75
N GLY A 28 9.30 22.98 11.81
CA GLY A 28 10.36 23.26 10.85
C GLY A 28 10.59 22.14 9.83
N PHE A 29 9.58 21.31 9.55
CA PHE A 29 9.73 20.21 8.62
C PHE A 29 9.86 20.67 7.18
N ASP A 30 9.20 21.75 6.80
CA ASP A 30 9.28 22.31 5.45
C ASP A 30 10.69 22.81 5.17
N GLU A 31 11.31 23.52 6.12
CA GLU A 31 12.69 24.02 6.01
C GLU A 31 13.69 22.87 5.84
N VAL A 32 13.52 21.79 6.60
CA VAL A 32 14.39 20.60 6.48
C VAL A 32 14.22 19.94 5.11
N ALA A 33 13.00 19.83 4.62
CA ALA A 33 12.73 19.26 3.30
C ALA A 33 13.29 20.14 2.18
N LEU A 34 13.13 21.46 2.26
CA LEU A 34 13.65 22.41 1.27
C LEU A 34 15.19 22.49 1.26
N GLN A 35 15.85 22.30 2.41
CA GLN A 35 17.31 22.18 2.44
C GLN A 35 17.81 20.96 1.67
N LYS A 36 17.07 19.84 1.72
CA LYS A 36 17.42 18.62 1.00
C LYS A 36 17.06 18.70 -0.47
N TYR A 37 15.87 19.19 -0.77
CA TYR A 37 15.32 19.32 -2.12
C TYR A 37 15.39 20.76 -2.59
N HIS A 38 16.59 21.32 -2.67
CA HIS A 38 16.90 22.74 -2.94
C HIS A 38 16.40 23.26 -4.30
N TRP A 39 15.95 22.39 -5.20
CA TRP A 39 15.28 22.75 -6.46
C TRP A 39 13.78 22.98 -6.30
N VAL A 40 13.21 22.69 -5.11
CA VAL A 40 11.81 23.00 -4.76
C VAL A 40 11.79 24.34 -4.07
N GLU A 41 11.03 25.29 -4.61
CA GLU A 41 10.95 26.64 -4.06
C GLU A 41 10.02 26.71 -2.83
N GLN A 42 8.94 25.92 -2.84
CA GLN A 42 7.92 25.93 -1.79
C GLN A 42 7.25 24.56 -1.67
N ILE A 43 6.94 24.16 -0.43
CA ILE A 43 6.08 23.00 -0.18
C ILE A 43 4.62 23.43 -0.31
N ASN A 44 3.88 22.79 -1.21
CA ASN A 44 2.43 22.95 -1.32
C ASN A 44 1.75 21.78 -0.63
N HIS A 45 1.13 22.01 0.52
CA HIS A 45 0.47 20.99 1.31
C HIS A 45 -0.87 20.58 0.69
N VAL A 46 -0.96 19.37 0.16
CA VAL A 46 -2.13 18.83 -0.54
C VAL A 46 -2.78 17.62 0.12
N HIS A 47 -2.16 17.10 1.19
CA HIS A 47 -2.74 15.99 1.95
C HIS A 47 -3.87 16.49 2.86
N THR A 48 -5.04 15.89 2.69
CA THR A 48 -6.26 16.20 3.45
C THR A 48 -6.87 14.90 3.97
N GLY A 49 -7.87 14.99 4.84
CA GLY A 49 -8.64 13.81 5.26
C GLY A 49 -9.36 13.09 4.12
N GLY A 50 -9.50 13.72 2.95
CA GLY A 50 -10.18 13.13 1.79
C GLY A 50 -9.29 12.36 0.83
N ASN A 51 -7.96 12.47 0.96
CA ASN A 51 -6.98 11.73 0.15
C ASN A 51 -5.96 10.99 1.01
N SER A 52 -6.32 10.71 2.24
CA SER A 52 -5.52 9.99 3.24
C SER A 52 -6.36 8.91 3.89
N SER A 53 -5.74 7.80 4.27
CA SER A 53 -6.43 6.76 5.03
C SER A 53 -6.79 7.24 6.43
N GLY A 54 -7.95 6.85 6.92
CA GLY A 54 -8.29 7.02 8.33
C GLY A 54 -7.62 5.95 9.19
N ILE A 55 -7.13 6.32 10.37
CA ILE A 55 -6.74 5.35 11.39
C ILE A 55 -8.03 4.83 12.03
N VAL A 56 -8.24 3.53 11.96
CA VAL A 56 -9.47 2.87 12.39
C VAL A 56 -9.14 1.60 13.17
N ASP A 57 -10.14 1.06 13.87
CA ASP A 57 -10.04 -0.26 14.49
C ASP A 57 -10.32 -1.35 13.46
N GLY A 58 -9.61 -2.47 13.59
CA GLY A 58 -9.80 -3.62 12.71
C GLY A 58 -9.01 -4.83 13.18
N ALA A 59 -9.47 -6.01 12.76
CA ALA A 59 -8.81 -7.28 13.01
C ALA A 59 -8.83 -8.15 11.76
N ALA A 60 -7.77 -8.90 11.55
CA ALA A 60 -7.67 -9.88 10.47
C ALA A 60 -6.82 -11.06 10.89
N LEU A 61 -7.09 -12.23 10.31
CA LEU A 61 -6.35 -13.45 10.55
C LEU A 61 -5.99 -14.11 9.23
N VAL A 62 -4.71 -14.43 9.07
CA VAL A 62 -4.19 -15.25 7.96
C VAL A 62 -3.48 -16.46 8.54
N LEU A 63 -3.88 -17.66 8.14
CA LEU A 63 -3.23 -18.88 8.54
C LEU A 63 -2.08 -19.19 7.58
N ILE A 64 -0.85 -19.19 8.10
CA ILE A 64 0.35 -19.47 7.33
C ILE A 64 1.03 -20.72 7.90
N GLY A 65 1.47 -21.62 7.02
CA GLY A 65 2.16 -22.83 7.39
C GLY A 65 2.98 -23.38 6.23
N ASN A 66 3.80 -24.38 6.52
CA ASN A 66 4.45 -25.17 5.49
C ASN A 66 3.56 -26.33 5.03
N GLU A 67 3.92 -26.94 3.90
CA GLU A 67 3.16 -28.06 3.32
C GLU A 67 2.94 -29.22 4.29
N LYS A 68 3.96 -29.54 5.13
CA LYS A 68 3.86 -30.61 6.13
C LYS A 68 2.79 -30.30 7.18
N ALA A 69 2.74 -29.07 7.67
CA ALA A 69 1.74 -28.64 8.65
C ALA A 69 0.33 -28.63 8.02
N GLY A 70 0.19 -28.16 6.77
CA GLY A 70 -1.06 -28.20 6.04
C GLY A 70 -1.61 -29.63 5.93
N LYS A 71 -0.79 -30.56 5.46
CA LYS A 71 -1.18 -31.99 5.33
C LYS A 71 -1.54 -32.63 6.67
N ALA A 72 -0.77 -32.34 7.72
CA ALA A 72 -1.02 -32.90 9.05
C ALA A 72 -2.34 -32.44 9.67
N ASN A 73 -2.83 -31.27 9.30
CA ASN A 73 -4.08 -30.68 9.79
C ASN A 73 -5.23 -30.74 8.78
N GLY A 74 -5.09 -31.44 7.66
CA GLY A 74 -6.14 -31.56 6.66
C GLY A 74 -6.51 -30.26 5.97
N LEU A 75 -5.58 -29.29 5.90
CA LEU A 75 -5.80 -27.96 5.33
C LEU A 75 -5.44 -27.96 3.84
N THR A 76 -6.27 -27.32 3.04
CA THR A 76 -6.02 -27.08 1.63
C THR A 76 -5.44 -25.68 1.45
N PRO A 77 -4.22 -25.54 0.89
CA PRO A 77 -3.64 -24.22 0.65
C PRO A 77 -4.44 -23.52 -0.45
N ARG A 78 -4.63 -22.20 -0.30
CA ARG A 78 -5.28 -21.34 -1.30
C ARG A 78 -4.24 -20.57 -2.14
N ALA A 79 -3.15 -20.19 -1.49
CA ALA A 79 -2.03 -19.53 -2.14
C ALA A 79 -0.71 -19.92 -1.47
N ARG A 80 0.40 -19.67 -2.14
CA ARG A 80 1.74 -19.77 -1.56
C ARG A 80 2.41 -18.40 -1.55
N VAL A 81 3.19 -18.15 -0.53
CA VAL A 81 4.11 -16.99 -0.51
C VAL A 81 5.31 -17.33 -1.40
N VAL A 82 5.50 -16.58 -2.47
CA VAL A 82 6.60 -16.76 -3.43
C VAL A 82 7.88 -16.12 -2.90
N ALA A 83 7.79 -14.86 -2.51
CA ALA A 83 8.90 -14.10 -1.95
C ALA A 83 8.38 -12.93 -1.11
N THR A 84 9.23 -12.43 -0.22
CA THR A 84 9.03 -11.20 0.54
C THR A 84 10.28 -10.34 0.49
N ALA A 85 10.13 -9.02 0.59
CA ALA A 85 11.25 -8.09 0.72
C ALA A 85 10.86 -6.87 1.54
N THR A 86 11.83 -6.30 2.21
CA THR A 86 11.76 -4.98 2.84
C THR A 86 12.81 -4.08 2.23
N SER A 87 12.55 -2.77 2.21
CA SER A 87 13.49 -1.77 1.70
C SER A 87 13.42 -0.51 2.54
N GLY A 88 14.56 0.16 2.69
CA GLY A 88 14.61 1.55 3.09
C GLY A 88 14.36 2.46 1.89
N ALA A 89 13.92 3.67 2.19
CA ALA A 89 13.72 4.75 1.25
C ALA A 89 14.10 6.08 1.93
N ASP A 90 13.99 7.19 1.21
CA ASP A 90 14.29 8.51 1.75
C ASP A 90 13.34 8.86 2.92
N PRO A 91 13.84 9.03 4.14
CA PRO A 91 13.00 9.33 5.30
C PRO A 91 12.34 10.72 5.22
N THR A 92 12.87 11.67 4.45
CA THR A 92 12.31 13.02 4.31
C THR A 92 10.95 12.99 3.60
N ILE A 93 10.85 12.21 2.51
CA ILE A 93 9.58 12.00 1.77
C ILE A 93 8.86 10.74 2.17
N MET A 94 9.46 9.93 3.02
CA MET A 94 8.95 8.79 3.79
C MET A 94 8.19 7.71 3.01
N LEU A 95 7.23 8.05 2.19
CA LEU A 95 6.18 7.16 1.69
C LEU A 95 6.50 6.42 0.38
N VAL A 96 7.73 6.51 -0.12
CA VAL A 96 8.16 5.93 -1.40
C VAL A 96 8.77 4.52 -1.28
N GLY A 97 8.77 3.95 -0.08
CA GLY A 97 9.30 2.61 0.20
C GLY A 97 8.68 1.44 -0.59
N PRO A 98 7.39 1.48 -0.97
CA PRO A 98 6.76 0.43 -1.78
C PRO A 98 7.47 0.13 -3.10
N THR A 99 7.90 1.15 -3.83
CA THR A 99 8.60 0.96 -5.12
C THR A 99 9.89 0.16 -4.98
N PRO A 100 10.89 0.54 -4.15
CA PRO A 100 12.12 -0.24 -4.00
C PRO A 100 11.87 -1.61 -3.35
N ALA A 101 10.88 -1.75 -2.47
CA ALA A 101 10.52 -3.06 -1.91
C ALA A 101 9.95 -3.99 -2.99
N THR A 102 9.11 -3.47 -3.88
CA THR A 102 8.55 -4.20 -5.02
C THR A 102 9.62 -4.64 -5.99
N LEU A 103 10.50 -3.75 -6.42
CA LEU A 103 11.61 -4.12 -7.31
C LEU A 103 12.49 -5.22 -6.70
N LYS A 104 12.77 -5.11 -5.40
CA LYS A 104 13.57 -6.11 -4.68
C LYS A 104 12.87 -7.47 -4.54
N VAL A 105 11.56 -7.50 -4.33
CA VAL A 105 10.83 -8.77 -4.22
C VAL A 105 10.67 -9.44 -5.58
N LEU A 106 10.48 -8.67 -6.65
CA LEU A 106 10.46 -9.15 -8.03
C LEU A 106 11.79 -9.78 -8.42
N ASP A 107 12.91 -9.10 -8.16
CA ASP A 107 14.26 -9.64 -8.38
C ASP A 107 14.47 -10.95 -7.65
N ARG A 108 14.12 -11.02 -6.35
CA ARG A 108 14.21 -12.25 -5.55
C ARG A 108 13.39 -13.41 -6.10
N ALA A 109 12.25 -13.10 -6.70
CA ALA A 109 11.35 -14.08 -7.28
C ALA A 109 11.74 -14.47 -8.73
N GLY A 110 12.66 -13.75 -9.36
CA GLY A 110 12.98 -13.90 -10.79
C GLY A 110 11.80 -13.49 -11.68
N LEU A 111 11.03 -12.50 -11.25
CA LEU A 111 9.83 -12.02 -11.93
C LEU A 111 9.98 -10.54 -12.33
N THR A 112 9.11 -10.11 -13.24
CA THR A 112 8.96 -8.73 -13.69
C THR A 112 7.61 -8.17 -13.26
N VAL A 113 7.38 -6.87 -13.45
CA VAL A 113 6.07 -6.24 -13.21
C VAL A 113 4.97 -6.90 -14.05
N ASP A 114 5.30 -7.30 -15.29
CA ASP A 114 4.33 -7.92 -16.22
C ASP A 114 3.88 -9.31 -15.78
N ASP A 115 4.68 -10.00 -14.95
CA ASP A 115 4.33 -11.32 -14.39
C ASP A 115 3.32 -11.26 -13.25
N ILE A 116 2.93 -10.07 -12.83
CA ILE A 116 1.96 -9.82 -11.75
C ILE A 116 0.61 -9.45 -12.35
N ASP A 117 -0.41 -10.17 -11.94
CA ASP A 117 -1.79 -9.96 -12.41
C ASP A 117 -2.48 -8.82 -11.65
N ILE A 118 -2.24 -8.72 -10.33
CA ILE A 118 -2.90 -7.76 -9.45
C ILE A 118 -1.88 -7.18 -8.47
N PHE A 119 -1.93 -5.87 -8.28
CA PHE A 119 -1.17 -5.13 -7.28
C PHE A 119 -2.11 -4.59 -6.21
N GLU A 120 -1.74 -4.79 -4.96
CA GLU A 120 -2.42 -4.23 -3.81
C GLU A 120 -1.45 -3.40 -2.99
N LEU A 121 -1.61 -2.10 -3.05
CA LEU A 121 -0.83 -1.15 -2.27
C LEU A 121 -1.74 -0.50 -1.22
N ASN A 122 -1.35 -0.59 0.05
CA ASN A 122 -2.08 0.13 1.09
C ASN A 122 -2.11 1.63 0.79
N GLU A 123 -3.30 2.20 0.71
CA GLU A 123 -3.55 3.61 0.40
C GLU A 123 -3.36 4.50 1.63
N ALA A 124 -2.15 4.57 2.18
CA ALA A 124 -1.89 5.52 3.26
C ALA A 124 -2.24 6.96 2.86
N PHE A 125 -1.89 7.32 1.62
CA PHE A 125 -2.24 8.57 0.95
C PHE A 125 -2.37 8.33 -0.55
N ALA A 126 -3.21 9.09 -1.23
CA ALA A 126 -3.35 8.99 -2.69
C ALA A 126 -2.02 9.23 -3.42
N SER A 127 -1.17 10.11 -2.91
CA SER A 127 0.17 10.38 -3.47
C SER A 127 1.08 9.15 -3.49
N VAL A 128 0.95 8.24 -2.53
CA VAL A 128 1.72 6.98 -2.47
C VAL A 128 1.33 6.07 -3.62
N VAL A 129 0.02 5.93 -3.84
CA VAL A 129 -0.54 5.11 -4.93
C VAL A 129 -0.12 5.64 -6.29
N LEU A 130 -0.32 6.95 -6.52
CA LEU A 130 0.02 7.62 -7.77
C LEU A 130 1.52 7.56 -8.07
N LYS A 131 2.37 7.72 -7.05
CA LYS A 131 3.82 7.60 -7.18
C LYS A 131 4.24 6.18 -7.55
N PHE A 132 3.74 5.18 -6.85
CA PHE A 132 4.01 3.76 -7.10
C PHE A 132 3.59 3.35 -8.51
N GLN A 133 2.37 3.72 -8.91
CA GLN A 133 1.84 3.46 -10.23
C GLN A 133 2.69 4.08 -11.34
N LYS A 134 3.06 5.34 -11.15
CA LYS A 134 3.93 6.06 -12.10
C LYS A 134 5.32 5.42 -12.22
N ASP A 135 5.93 5.05 -11.09
CA ASP A 135 7.29 4.48 -11.06
C ASP A 135 7.38 3.12 -11.77
N LEU A 136 6.34 2.31 -11.63
CA LEU A 136 6.31 0.93 -12.13
C LEU A 136 5.44 0.75 -13.39
N HIS A 137 4.84 1.84 -13.88
CA HIS A 137 3.95 1.84 -15.05
C HIS A 137 2.80 0.84 -14.94
N ILE A 138 2.22 0.71 -13.74
CA ILE A 138 1.12 -0.22 -13.48
C ILE A 138 -0.18 0.37 -14.04
N PRO A 139 -0.95 -0.37 -14.87
CA PRO A 139 -2.24 0.08 -15.36
C PRO A 139 -3.31 0.08 -14.26
N ASP A 140 -4.27 1.02 -14.34
CA ASP A 140 -5.31 1.24 -13.32
C ASP A 140 -6.09 -0.04 -12.99
N GLU A 141 -6.39 -0.84 -13.99
CA GLU A 141 -7.17 -2.08 -13.85
C GLU A 141 -6.47 -3.19 -13.08
N LYS A 142 -5.16 -3.04 -12.80
CA LYS A 142 -4.38 -3.99 -12.01
C LYS A 142 -4.09 -3.51 -10.59
N LEU A 143 -4.34 -2.25 -10.25
CA LEU A 143 -3.95 -1.67 -8.97
C LEU A 143 -5.18 -1.42 -8.07
N ASN A 144 -5.13 -1.92 -6.83
CA ASN A 144 -6.18 -1.71 -5.81
C ASN A 144 -7.59 -1.96 -6.37
N VAL A 145 -7.76 -3.08 -7.02
CA VAL A 145 -8.93 -3.41 -7.85
C VAL A 145 -10.27 -3.48 -7.08
N ASN A 146 -10.21 -3.54 -5.75
CA ASN A 146 -11.37 -3.52 -4.86
C ASN A 146 -11.48 -2.22 -4.04
N GLY A 147 -10.75 -1.16 -4.43
CA GLY A 147 -10.60 0.03 -3.62
C GLY A 147 -9.60 -0.18 -2.48
N GLY A 148 -9.53 0.73 -1.52
CA GLY A 148 -8.51 0.67 -0.49
C GLY A 148 -8.77 1.52 0.75
N ALA A 149 -7.70 1.79 1.48
CA ALA A 149 -7.73 2.36 2.82
C ALA A 149 -8.22 3.81 2.90
N ILE A 150 -8.17 4.58 1.81
CA ILE A 150 -8.74 5.94 1.78
C ILE A 150 -10.24 5.87 2.05
N ALA A 151 -10.93 4.88 1.47
CA ALA A 151 -12.37 4.69 1.67
C ALA A 151 -12.69 3.87 2.93
N MET A 152 -11.92 2.82 3.21
CA MET A 152 -12.26 1.81 4.23
C MET A 152 -11.51 1.98 5.55
N GLY A 153 -10.43 2.76 5.56
CA GLY A 153 -9.56 2.92 6.72
C GLY A 153 -8.35 1.99 6.73
N HIS A 154 -7.42 2.29 7.63
CA HIS A 154 -6.14 1.60 7.80
C HIS A 154 -5.94 1.21 9.26
N PRO A 155 -6.44 0.04 9.70
CA PRO A 155 -6.17 -0.50 11.03
C PRO A 155 -4.74 -1.07 11.07
N LEU A 156 -3.78 -0.22 11.37
CA LEU A 156 -2.32 -0.40 11.21
C LEU A 156 -1.81 -1.82 11.41
N GLY A 157 -2.14 -2.45 12.55
CA GLY A 157 -1.71 -3.81 12.87
C GLY A 157 -2.42 -4.93 12.10
N ALA A 158 -3.59 -4.66 11.53
CA ALA A 158 -4.40 -5.64 10.81
C ALA A 158 -4.26 -5.55 9.29
N THR A 159 -3.91 -4.38 8.74
CA THR A 159 -3.98 -4.11 7.30
C THR A 159 -3.20 -5.11 6.45
N GLY A 160 -2.00 -5.49 6.86
CA GLY A 160 -1.20 -6.46 6.09
C GLY A 160 -1.90 -7.81 5.92
N ALA A 161 -2.58 -8.30 6.97
CA ALA A 161 -3.38 -9.52 6.90
C ALA A 161 -4.66 -9.32 6.09
N MET A 162 -5.34 -8.15 6.25
CA MET A 162 -6.56 -7.81 5.50
C MET A 162 -6.31 -7.84 3.99
N ILE A 163 -5.36 -7.05 3.51
CA ILE A 163 -5.09 -6.95 2.07
C ILE A 163 -4.50 -8.25 1.49
N THR A 164 -3.80 -9.05 2.31
CA THR A 164 -3.37 -10.39 1.90
C THR A 164 -4.56 -11.31 1.70
N GLY A 165 -5.51 -11.34 2.62
CA GLY A 165 -6.75 -12.10 2.48
C GLY A 165 -7.56 -11.65 1.25
N THR A 166 -7.73 -10.35 1.09
CA THR A 166 -8.41 -9.75 -0.08
C THR A 166 -7.78 -10.21 -1.39
N MET A 167 -6.44 -10.23 -1.47
CA MET A 167 -5.77 -10.68 -2.70
C MET A 167 -5.89 -12.18 -2.95
N VAL A 168 -5.92 -13.01 -1.91
CA VAL A 168 -6.21 -14.45 -2.09
C VAL A 168 -7.60 -14.64 -2.69
N ASP A 169 -8.61 -13.98 -2.13
CA ASP A 169 -9.98 -14.04 -2.64
C ASP A 169 -10.10 -13.51 -4.07
N GLU A 170 -9.39 -12.43 -4.39
CA GLU A 170 -9.43 -11.81 -5.71
C GLU A 170 -8.71 -12.65 -6.77
N LEU A 171 -7.60 -13.29 -6.43
CA LEU A 171 -6.94 -14.26 -7.31
C LEU A 171 -7.85 -15.42 -7.67
N GLU A 172 -8.60 -15.96 -6.71
CA GLU A 172 -9.57 -17.03 -6.93
C GLU A 172 -10.74 -16.53 -7.79
N ARG A 173 -11.32 -15.39 -7.44
CA ARG A 173 -12.49 -14.82 -8.14
C ARG A 173 -12.21 -14.53 -9.62
N ARG A 174 -11.02 -14.05 -9.94
CA ARG A 174 -10.60 -13.72 -11.32
C ARG A 174 -9.96 -14.90 -12.06
N GLY A 175 -9.64 -15.99 -11.38
CA GLY A 175 -8.81 -17.03 -11.96
C GLY A 175 -7.38 -16.56 -12.25
N ALA A 176 -6.95 -15.48 -11.61
CA ALA A 176 -5.62 -14.91 -11.77
C ALA A 176 -4.57 -15.74 -11.00
N LYS A 177 -3.30 -15.54 -11.32
CA LYS A 177 -2.23 -16.38 -10.80
C LYS A 177 -1.46 -15.70 -9.66
N ARG A 178 -1.01 -14.44 -9.84
CA ARG A 178 -0.11 -13.77 -8.89
C ARG A 178 -0.61 -12.41 -8.47
N ALA A 179 -0.49 -12.14 -7.18
CA ALA A 179 -0.67 -10.82 -6.62
C ALA A 179 0.59 -10.34 -5.89
N LEU A 180 0.87 -9.04 -6.00
CA LEU A 180 1.89 -8.37 -5.22
C LEU A 180 1.22 -7.42 -4.23
N ILE A 181 1.56 -7.57 -2.96
CA ILE A 181 1.00 -6.82 -1.85
C ILE A 181 2.12 -5.98 -1.25
N THR A 182 1.89 -4.68 -1.08
CA THR A 182 2.91 -3.78 -0.55
C THR A 182 2.33 -2.69 0.33
N LEU A 183 3.14 -2.23 1.28
CA LEU A 183 2.79 -1.15 2.21
C LEU A 183 4.00 -0.24 2.39
N CYS A 184 3.74 1.06 2.51
CA CYS A 184 4.72 1.98 3.06
C CYS A 184 4.74 1.87 4.59
N ILE A 185 5.88 2.23 5.18
CA ILE A 185 6.09 2.21 6.62
C ILE A 185 6.72 3.54 7.01
N GLY A 186 6.26 4.11 8.13
CA GLY A 186 6.78 5.36 8.66
C GLY A 186 8.31 5.33 8.83
N GLY A 187 8.96 6.48 8.64
CA GLY A 187 10.43 6.60 8.70
C GLY A 187 11.17 6.24 7.41
N GLY A 188 10.46 6.06 6.29
CA GLY A 188 11.08 5.79 4.98
C GLY A 188 11.38 4.31 4.75
N MET A 189 10.37 3.46 4.91
CA MET A 189 10.51 2.01 4.68
C MET A 189 9.35 1.49 3.82
N GLY A 190 9.53 0.29 3.27
CA GLY A 190 8.50 -0.44 2.54
C GLY A 190 8.64 -1.94 2.72
N VAL A 191 7.54 -2.65 2.60
CA VAL A 191 7.48 -4.11 2.56
C VAL A 191 6.67 -4.55 1.35
N ALA A 192 7.11 -5.61 0.67
CA ALA A 192 6.39 -6.22 -0.43
C ALA A 192 6.40 -7.74 -0.31
N THR A 193 5.30 -8.36 -0.70
CA THR A 193 5.11 -9.81 -0.71
C THR A 193 4.44 -10.23 -2.01
N ILE A 194 4.94 -11.26 -2.66
CA ILE A 194 4.29 -11.90 -3.80
C ILE A 194 3.64 -13.18 -3.33
N ILE A 195 2.35 -13.33 -3.62
CA ILE A 195 1.60 -14.56 -3.44
C ILE A 195 1.19 -15.14 -4.81
N GLU A 196 1.11 -16.46 -4.89
CA GLU A 196 0.66 -17.18 -6.08
C GLU A 196 -0.45 -18.16 -5.68
N ARG A 197 -1.59 -18.10 -6.38
CA ARG A 197 -2.69 -19.04 -6.21
C ARG A 197 -2.23 -20.46 -6.57
N VAL A 198 -2.62 -21.44 -5.76
CA VAL A 198 -2.32 -22.87 -5.95
C VAL A 198 -3.54 -23.63 -6.44
#